data_e57e6c51b8c36afba7b5b075db5398ef
#
_entry.id   e57e6c51b8c36afba7b5b075db5398ef
#
_cell.length_a   1.000
_cell.length_b   1.000
_cell.length_c   1.000
_cell.angle_alpha   90.00
_cell.angle_beta   90.00
_cell.angle_gamma   90.00
#
_symmetry.space_group_name_H-M   'P 1'
#
loop_
_entity.id
_entity.type
_entity.pdbx_description
1 polymer ?
#
loop_
_entity_poly.entity_id
_entity_poly.type
_entity_poly.pdbx_seq_one_letter_code
_entity_poly.pdbx_strand_id
1 'polypeptide(L)'
;TAYLPVINNDTDEDADVLTAAPLSQPSWGNVAPVRDGAALQVRVDAGATGSSTFNYELSDGRANAQASVQLTVHPDSVNEAPKQTNRSVLTLATGAQGQINVSNDWLDPDGDQIYIKSVQAPSTMNVNWRADGTITIKDTGTSPGDVSLKVIFSDGRADGEGSLNVSVKAPGNLDPITNGDHLVTPVGVSAQLTPMDNDSDPNGGTLRLTQV
;
A
#
# COMPACT_ATOMS: atom_id res chain seq x y z
N THR A 1 6.27 18.10 -0.11
CA THR A 1 4.99 17.74 -0.73
C THR A 1 4.67 16.30 -0.37
N ALA A 2 3.51 16.04 0.20
CA ALA A 2 3.06 14.69 0.54
C ALA A 2 1.86 14.28 -0.34
N TYR A 3 1.74 12.97 -0.59
CA TYR A 3 0.63 12.36 -1.30
C TYR A 3 -0.25 11.62 -0.30
N LEU A 4 -1.55 11.89 -0.32
CA LEU A 4 -2.53 11.29 0.59
C LEU A 4 -3.58 10.52 -0.21
N PRO A 5 -3.52 9.18 -0.23
CA PRO A 5 -4.53 8.34 -0.88
C PRO A 5 -5.74 8.19 0.05
N VAL A 6 -6.45 9.30 0.31
CA VAL A 6 -7.52 9.36 1.31
C VAL A 6 -8.68 8.41 1.04
N ILE A 7 -8.92 8.05 -0.23
CA ILE A 7 -10.01 7.13 -0.60
C ILE A 7 -9.72 5.65 -0.33
N ASN A 8 -8.47 5.28 0.02
CA ASN A 8 -8.10 3.86 0.17
C ASN A 8 -8.76 3.16 1.36
N ASN A 9 -9.23 3.92 2.34
CA ASN A 9 -9.92 3.42 3.53
C ASN A 9 -11.41 3.75 3.54
N ASP A 10 -11.91 4.36 2.47
CA ASP A 10 -13.31 4.70 2.29
C ASP A 10 -14.01 3.62 1.45
N THR A 11 -15.29 3.44 1.67
CA THR A 11 -16.10 2.43 0.97
C THR A 11 -17.41 3.04 0.50
N ASP A 12 -17.88 2.53 -0.63
CA ASP A 12 -19.20 2.81 -1.18
C ASP A 12 -20.00 1.51 -1.26
N GLU A 13 -21.28 1.52 -0.81
CA GLU A 13 -22.11 0.32 -0.78
C GLU A 13 -22.49 -0.18 -2.17
N ASP A 14 -22.60 0.74 -3.14
CA ASP A 14 -22.95 0.43 -4.53
C ASP A 14 -21.69 0.21 -5.39
N ALA A 15 -20.49 0.31 -4.79
CA ALA A 15 -19.19 0.21 -5.43
C ALA A 15 -18.96 1.27 -6.54
N ASP A 16 -19.57 2.44 -6.39
CA ASP A 16 -19.33 3.58 -7.26
C ASP A 16 -17.94 4.16 -7.07
N VAL A 17 -17.43 4.84 -8.08
CA VAL A 17 -16.08 5.44 -8.06
C VAL A 17 -16.04 6.66 -7.15
N LEU A 18 -15.21 6.60 -6.11
CA LEU A 18 -15.05 7.68 -5.15
C LEU A 18 -14.04 8.72 -5.64
N THR A 19 -14.35 9.99 -5.40
CA THR A 19 -13.45 11.12 -5.63
C THR A 19 -13.40 12.03 -4.40
N ALA A 20 -12.22 12.57 -4.10
CA ALA A 20 -12.00 13.43 -2.96
C ALA A 20 -11.63 14.86 -3.39
N ALA A 21 -12.21 15.85 -2.71
CA ALA A 21 -11.88 17.27 -2.88
C ALA A 21 -11.73 17.96 -1.52
N PRO A 22 -10.74 18.85 -1.32
CA PRO A 22 -10.58 19.55 -0.07
C PRO A 22 -11.68 20.60 0.13
N LEU A 23 -12.32 20.59 1.30
CA LEU A 23 -13.28 21.61 1.73
C LEU A 23 -12.63 22.77 2.49
N SER A 24 -11.48 22.51 3.09
CA SER A 24 -10.69 23.52 3.80
C SER A 24 -9.21 23.30 3.55
N GLN A 25 -8.40 24.27 3.95
CA GLN A 25 -6.96 24.21 3.81
C GLN A 25 -6.29 24.14 5.20
N PRO A 26 -5.14 23.46 5.35
CA PRO A 26 -4.35 23.56 6.57
C PRO A 26 -3.81 24.98 6.75
N SER A 27 -3.50 25.33 7.99
CA SER A 27 -3.06 26.71 8.35
C SER A 27 -1.68 27.08 7.76
N TRP A 28 -0.89 26.09 7.30
CA TRP A 28 0.48 26.26 6.83
C TRP A 28 0.79 25.49 5.55
N GLY A 29 -0.15 25.44 4.64
CA GLY A 29 0.06 24.73 3.38
C GLY A 29 -1.15 24.79 2.47
N ASN A 30 -1.08 24.04 1.39
CA ASN A 30 -2.14 23.91 0.41
C ASN A 30 -2.42 22.44 0.11
N VAL A 31 -3.70 22.10 0.00
CA VAL A 31 -4.20 20.79 -0.40
C VAL A 31 -4.94 20.92 -1.71
N ALA A 32 -4.62 20.07 -2.66
CA ALA A 32 -5.28 20.00 -3.96
C ALA A 32 -5.60 18.56 -4.35
N PRO A 33 -6.70 18.31 -5.09
CA PRO A 33 -6.97 16.98 -5.63
C PRO A 33 -5.96 16.67 -6.74
N VAL A 34 -5.57 15.39 -6.82
CA VAL A 34 -4.69 14.85 -7.87
C VAL A 34 -5.25 13.52 -8.34
N ARG A 35 -4.83 13.07 -9.53
CA ARG A 35 -5.33 11.84 -10.16
C ARG A 35 -6.86 11.83 -10.26
N ASP A 36 -7.42 12.91 -10.76
CA ASP A 36 -8.88 13.08 -10.93
C ASP A 36 -9.68 12.87 -9.63
N GLY A 37 -9.11 13.27 -8.49
CA GLY A 37 -9.73 13.13 -7.18
C GLY A 37 -9.48 11.80 -6.48
N ALA A 38 -8.73 10.87 -7.06
CA ALA A 38 -8.36 9.61 -6.40
C ALA A 38 -7.40 9.81 -5.22
N ALA A 39 -6.82 10.99 -5.07
CA ALA A 39 -5.98 11.35 -3.94
C ALA A 39 -5.90 12.85 -3.74
N LEU A 40 -5.39 13.25 -2.59
CA LEU A 40 -5.05 14.64 -2.29
C LEU A 40 -3.53 14.80 -2.21
N GLN A 41 -3.03 15.92 -2.73
CA GLN A 41 -1.65 16.31 -2.58
C GLN A 41 -1.55 17.48 -1.60
N VAL A 42 -0.70 17.33 -0.59
CA VAL A 42 -0.41 18.38 0.39
C VAL A 42 0.94 19.00 0.06
N ARG A 43 0.96 20.32 -0.07
CA ARG A 43 2.17 21.13 -0.11
C ARG A 43 2.28 21.90 1.20
N VAL A 44 3.33 21.63 1.95
CA VAL A 44 3.63 22.31 3.22
C VAL A 44 4.50 23.52 2.95
N ASP A 45 4.23 24.64 3.63
CA ASP A 45 5.02 25.87 3.55
C ASP A 45 6.40 25.67 4.19
N ALA A 46 7.40 26.36 3.68
CA ALA A 46 8.75 26.28 4.23
C ALA A 46 8.78 26.75 5.70
N GLY A 47 9.38 25.95 6.56
CA GLY A 47 9.51 26.23 8.00
C GLY A 47 8.25 25.98 8.83
N ALA A 48 7.18 25.43 8.23
CA ALA A 48 6.02 25.01 8.98
C ALA A 48 6.35 23.86 9.96
N THR A 49 5.73 23.90 11.12
CA THR A 49 5.84 22.86 12.15
C THR A 49 4.54 22.74 12.91
N GLY A 50 4.35 21.60 13.59
CA GLY A 50 3.18 21.33 14.43
C GLY A 50 2.01 20.72 13.65
N SER A 51 0.83 20.71 14.25
CA SER A 51 -0.35 20.01 13.70
C SER A 51 -1.35 20.98 13.11
N SER A 52 -1.97 20.60 12.01
CA SER A 52 -3.10 21.28 11.39
C SER A 52 -4.10 20.26 10.87
N THR A 53 -5.36 20.65 10.78
CA THR A 53 -6.44 19.79 10.29
C THR A 53 -7.09 20.47 9.10
N PHE A 54 -7.44 19.69 8.08
CA PHE A 54 -8.32 20.12 7.01
C PHE A 54 -9.44 19.10 6.80
N ASN A 55 -10.54 19.55 6.22
CA ASN A 55 -11.66 18.69 5.85
C ASN A 55 -11.68 18.45 4.35
N TYR A 56 -12.11 17.28 3.95
CA TYR A 56 -12.37 16.93 2.56
C TYR A 56 -13.78 16.36 2.39
N GLU A 57 -14.29 16.49 1.20
CA GLU A 57 -15.51 15.86 0.73
C GLU A 57 -15.16 14.66 -0.14
N LEU A 58 -15.81 13.56 0.12
CA LEU A 58 -15.82 12.37 -0.70
C LEU A 58 -17.12 12.34 -1.49
N SER A 59 -17.05 12.07 -2.79
CA SER A 59 -18.22 11.97 -3.66
C SER A 59 -18.16 10.73 -4.53
N ASP A 60 -19.29 10.05 -4.66
CA ASP A 60 -19.56 8.98 -5.60
C ASP A 60 -20.21 9.49 -6.91
N GLY A 61 -20.42 10.81 -7.03
CA GLY A 61 -21.12 11.46 -8.13
C GLY A 61 -22.63 11.60 -7.93
N ARG A 62 -23.22 11.05 -6.85
CA ARG A 62 -24.63 11.14 -6.46
C ARG A 62 -24.84 11.64 -5.05
N ALA A 63 -24.02 11.18 -4.13
CA ALA A 63 -24.03 11.55 -2.73
C ALA A 63 -22.63 12.02 -2.30
N ASN A 64 -22.55 12.70 -1.15
CA ASN A 64 -21.32 13.22 -0.60
C ASN A 64 -21.22 12.86 0.88
N ALA A 65 -20.00 12.52 1.31
CA ALA A 65 -19.62 12.37 2.70
C ALA A 65 -18.46 13.32 3.03
N GLN A 66 -18.22 13.59 4.29
CA GLN A 66 -17.13 14.47 4.72
C GLN A 66 -16.28 13.77 5.78
N ALA A 67 -14.96 13.98 5.68
CA ALA A 67 -14.03 13.52 6.68
C ALA A 67 -12.93 14.56 6.92
N SER A 68 -12.13 14.35 7.97
CA SER A 68 -11.03 15.24 8.34
C SER A 68 -9.70 14.50 8.27
N VAL A 69 -8.67 15.24 7.86
CA VAL A 69 -7.27 14.80 7.90
C VAL A 69 -6.52 15.66 8.90
N GLN A 70 -5.90 15.02 9.87
CA GLN A 70 -4.93 15.68 10.74
C GLN A 70 -3.53 15.51 10.16
N LEU A 71 -2.83 16.61 9.96
CA LEU A 71 -1.45 16.64 9.50
C LEU A 71 -0.54 17.09 10.64
N THR A 72 0.60 16.42 10.77
CA THR A 72 1.66 16.87 11.68
C THR A 72 2.94 17.06 10.88
N VAL A 73 3.55 18.23 11.03
CA VAL A 73 4.84 18.57 10.41
C VAL A 73 5.90 18.61 11.51
N HIS A 74 6.86 17.72 11.39
CA HIS A 74 8.01 17.67 12.28
C HIS A 74 9.16 18.53 11.73
N PRO A 75 10.00 19.18 12.60
CA PRO A 75 11.22 19.80 12.14
C PRO A 75 12.17 18.75 11.52
N ASP A 76 12.97 19.14 10.54
CA ASP A 76 13.99 18.25 9.90
C ASP A 76 14.99 17.63 10.88
N SER A 77 15.08 18.19 12.09
CA SER A 77 15.93 17.66 13.18
C SER A 77 15.34 16.47 13.93
N VAL A 78 14.05 16.20 13.75
CA VAL A 78 13.35 15.07 14.38
C VAL A 78 13.07 14.05 13.30
N ASN A 79 13.59 12.85 13.47
CA ASN A 79 13.36 11.74 12.54
C ASN A 79 12.74 10.58 13.30
N GLU A 80 11.62 10.08 12.79
CA GLU A 80 11.00 8.85 13.25
C GLU A 80 11.26 7.71 12.25
N ALA A 81 11.41 6.50 12.74
CA ALA A 81 11.61 5.33 11.88
C ALA A 81 10.32 4.96 11.14
N PRO A 82 10.42 4.37 9.95
CA PRO A 82 9.26 3.79 9.24
C PRO A 82 8.46 2.83 10.11
N LYS A 83 7.14 2.87 10.01
CA LYS A 83 6.22 2.04 10.79
C LYS A 83 5.36 1.18 9.87
N GLN A 84 5.24 -0.10 10.23
CA GLN A 84 4.27 -0.97 9.56
C GLN A 84 2.85 -0.63 10.01
N THR A 85 1.97 -0.31 9.07
CA THR A 85 0.57 0.07 9.32
C THR A 85 -0.39 -1.10 9.14
N ASN A 86 -0.08 -2.01 8.21
CA ASN A 86 -0.88 -3.19 7.91
C ASN A 86 0.00 -4.45 7.91
N ARG A 87 -0.64 -5.60 8.12
CA ARG A 87 0.05 -6.90 8.04
C ARG A 87 -0.04 -7.41 6.62
N SER A 88 1.12 -7.60 6.01
CA SER A 88 1.24 -8.26 4.71
C SER A 88 1.12 -9.78 4.86
N VAL A 89 0.38 -10.42 3.97
CA VAL A 89 0.24 -11.88 3.93
C VAL A 89 0.48 -12.37 2.51
N LEU A 90 1.35 -13.36 2.33
CA LEU A 90 1.54 -14.08 1.08
C LEU A 90 1.16 -15.55 1.28
N THR A 91 0.28 -16.08 0.44
CA THR A 91 -0.07 -17.50 0.44
C THR A 91 0.70 -18.23 -0.65
N LEU A 92 1.33 -19.36 -0.30
CA LEU A 92 2.08 -20.22 -1.23
C LEU A 92 1.70 -21.68 -1.01
N ALA A 93 1.66 -22.47 -2.08
CA ALA A 93 1.73 -23.93 -1.97
C ALA A 93 3.16 -24.36 -1.58
N THR A 94 3.31 -25.49 -0.90
CA THR A 94 4.62 -26.08 -0.62
C THR A 94 5.43 -26.23 -1.90
N GLY A 95 6.65 -25.70 -1.91
CA GLY A 95 7.56 -25.71 -3.07
C GLY A 95 7.27 -24.66 -4.12
N ALA A 96 6.24 -23.82 -3.98
CA ALA A 96 5.92 -22.75 -4.92
C ALA A 96 6.77 -21.49 -4.71
N GLN A 97 6.68 -20.60 -5.67
CA GLN A 97 7.26 -19.26 -5.61
C GLN A 97 6.16 -18.22 -5.80
N GLY A 98 6.22 -17.16 -5.01
CA GLY A 98 5.33 -16.01 -5.15
C GLY A 98 6.04 -14.71 -4.95
N GLN A 99 5.35 -13.63 -5.26
CA GLN A 99 5.84 -12.26 -5.12
C GLN A 99 4.76 -11.40 -4.45
N ILE A 100 5.19 -10.46 -3.63
CA ILE A 100 4.32 -9.46 -3.00
C ILE A 100 5.06 -8.12 -2.94
N ASN A 101 4.33 -7.03 -3.09
CA ASN A 101 4.86 -5.70 -2.76
C ASN A 101 4.26 -5.26 -1.43
N VAL A 102 5.13 -4.97 -0.46
CA VAL A 102 4.72 -4.60 0.92
C VAL A 102 4.87 -3.11 1.21
N SER A 103 5.24 -2.28 0.23
CA SER A 103 5.49 -0.85 0.46
C SER A 103 4.25 -0.09 0.93
N ASN A 104 3.06 -0.50 0.47
CA ASN A 104 1.79 0.13 0.87
C ASN A 104 1.38 -0.18 2.32
N ASP A 105 2.01 -1.17 2.93
CA ASP A 105 1.77 -1.55 4.33
C ASP A 105 2.66 -0.79 5.32
N TRP A 106 3.47 0.13 4.82
CA TRP A 106 4.41 0.90 5.60
C TRP A 106 4.21 2.39 5.39
N LEU A 107 4.46 3.16 6.43
CA LEU A 107 4.41 4.61 6.43
C LEU A 107 5.60 5.16 7.22
N ASP A 108 6.23 6.17 6.67
CA ASP A 108 7.14 7.02 7.42
C ASP A 108 6.37 8.18 8.05
N PRO A 109 6.44 8.37 9.40
CA PRO A 109 5.69 9.42 10.07
C PRO A 109 6.12 10.83 9.65
N ASP A 110 7.35 11.00 9.20
CA ASP A 110 7.91 12.28 8.74
C ASP A 110 7.66 12.51 7.25
N GLY A 111 7.17 11.49 6.53
CA GLY A 111 6.91 11.51 5.10
C GLY A 111 8.18 11.32 4.27
N ASP A 112 9.25 10.80 4.85
CA ASP A 112 10.48 10.48 4.16
C ASP A 112 10.29 9.28 3.22
N GLN A 113 11.12 9.22 2.19
CA GLN A 113 11.09 8.08 1.25
C GLN A 113 11.70 6.85 1.92
N ILE A 114 10.94 5.77 1.94
CA ILE A 114 11.35 4.52 2.57
C ILE A 114 11.70 3.44 1.54
N TYR A 115 12.57 2.52 1.95
CA TYR A 115 12.98 1.38 1.13
C TYR A 115 13.23 0.14 2.00
N ILE A 116 13.08 -1.06 1.41
CA ILE A 116 13.45 -2.30 2.10
C ILE A 116 14.97 -2.35 2.27
N LYS A 117 15.42 -2.38 3.52
CA LYS A 117 16.83 -2.58 3.88
C LYS A 117 17.21 -4.05 3.96
N SER A 118 16.36 -4.88 4.55
CA SER A 118 16.60 -6.32 4.65
C SER A 118 15.32 -7.11 4.92
N VAL A 119 15.36 -8.39 4.51
CA VAL A 119 14.36 -9.39 4.87
C VAL A 119 15.06 -10.59 5.49
N GLN A 120 14.63 -11.02 6.66
CA GLN A 120 15.15 -12.21 7.35
C GLN A 120 14.12 -13.33 7.29
N ALA A 121 14.53 -14.47 6.77
CA ALA A 121 13.71 -15.64 6.55
C ALA A 121 14.39 -16.90 7.09
N PRO A 122 13.63 -17.96 7.42
CA PRO A 122 14.21 -19.25 7.76
C PRO A 122 14.90 -19.89 6.54
N SER A 123 15.80 -20.83 6.76
CA SER A 123 16.57 -21.52 5.72
C SER A 123 15.70 -22.34 4.75
N THR A 124 14.43 -22.57 5.10
CA THR A 124 13.44 -23.24 4.24
C THR A 124 12.79 -22.32 3.21
N MET A 125 13.19 -21.03 3.18
CA MET A 125 12.69 -20.05 2.21
C MET A 125 13.84 -19.28 1.57
N ASN A 126 13.90 -19.27 0.24
CA ASN A 126 14.79 -18.40 -0.50
C ASN A 126 14.06 -17.07 -0.76
N VAL A 127 14.63 -15.98 -0.29
CA VAL A 127 14.02 -14.65 -0.36
C VAL A 127 14.92 -13.69 -1.10
N ASN A 128 14.34 -12.99 -2.06
CA ASN A 128 14.96 -11.85 -2.75
C ASN A 128 14.04 -10.64 -2.60
N TRP A 129 14.61 -9.47 -2.46
CA TRP A 129 13.84 -8.23 -2.33
C TRP A 129 14.45 -7.09 -3.13
N ARG A 130 13.64 -6.09 -3.40
CA ARG A 130 14.04 -4.83 -4.04
C ARG A 130 13.73 -3.67 -3.11
N ALA A 131 14.42 -2.56 -3.31
CA ALA A 131 14.20 -1.33 -2.54
C ALA A 131 12.76 -0.78 -2.66
N ASP A 132 12.07 -1.07 -3.78
CA ASP A 132 10.71 -0.63 -4.07
C ASP A 132 9.60 -1.31 -3.26
N GLY A 133 9.94 -2.22 -2.35
CA GLY A 133 8.98 -2.97 -1.55
C GLY A 133 8.65 -4.36 -2.09
N THR A 134 9.19 -4.74 -3.23
CA THR A 134 8.93 -6.05 -3.84
C THR A 134 9.75 -7.14 -3.17
N ILE A 135 9.08 -8.19 -2.69
CA ILE A 135 9.69 -9.40 -2.09
C ILE A 135 9.26 -10.61 -2.91
N THR A 136 10.23 -11.37 -3.38
CA THR A 136 10.02 -12.67 -4.05
C THR A 136 10.46 -13.78 -3.12
N ILE A 137 9.58 -14.74 -2.87
CA ILE A 137 9.79 -15.86 -1.94
C ILE A 137 9.61 -17.16 -2.67
N LYS A 138 10.59 -18.07 -2.53
CA LYS A 138 10.54 -19.46 -2.99
C LYS A 138 10.57 -20.36 -1.76
N ASP A 139 9.50 -21.13 -1.54
CA ASP A 139 9.52 -22.20 -0.55
C ASP A 139 10.43 -23.36 -1.00
N THR A 140 11.28 -23.86 -0.10
CA THR A 140 12.25 -24.95 -0.38
C THR A 140 12.08 -26.14 0.54
N GLY A 141 11.00 -26.21 1.31
CA GLY A 141 10.72 -27.35 2.17
C GLY A 141 10.09 -27.02 3.52
N THR A 142 9.37 -25.90 3.59
CA THR A 142 8.57 -25.57 4.77
C THR A 142 7.39 -26.53 4.87
N SER A 143 7.14 -27.07 6.07
CA SER A 143 5.89 -27.77 6.34
C SER A 143 4.70 -26.80 6.23
N PRO A 144 3.51 -27.28 5.80
CA PRO A 144 2.32 -26.44 5.79
C PRO A 144 2.09 -25.74 7.13
N GLY A 145 1.81 -24.44 7.09
CA GLY A 145 1.64 -23.58 8.26
C GLY A 145 2.03 -22.14 7.96
N ASP A 146 1.96 -21.30 8.97
CA ASP A 146 2.30 -19.90 8.84
C ASP A 146 3.75 -19.65 9.28
N VAL A 147 4.49 -18.92 8.46
CA VAL A 147 5.88 -18.51 8.72
C VAL A 147 5.95 -16.99 8.70
N SER A 148 6.51 -16.39 9.73
CA SER A 148 6.70 -14.94 9.80
C SER A 148 8.13 -14.60 9.40
N LEU A 149 8.27 -13.75 8.39
CA LEU A 149 9.52 -13.15 7.97
C LEU A 149 9.66 -11.78 8.62
N LYS A 150 10.86 -11.44 9.10
CA LYS A 150 11.16 -10.10 9.60
C LYS A 150 11.53 -9.21 8.42
N VAL A 151 10.87 -8.07 8.29
CA VAL A 151 11.13 -7.07 7.25
C VAL A 151 11.62 -5.80 7.92
N ILE A 152 12.69 -5.21 7.38
CA ILE A 152 13.26 -3.96 7.85
C ILE A 152 13.16 -2.95 6.72
N PHE A 153 12.43 -1.86 6.97
CA PHE A 153 12.43 -0.66 6.14
C PHE A 153 13.33 0.41 6.74
N SER A 154 13.88 1.26 5.91
CA SER A 154 14.72 2.39 6.31
C SER A 154 14.34 3.63 5.52
N ASP A 155 14.42 4.79 6.15
CA ASP A 155 14.35 6.12 5.55
C ASP A 155 15.75 6.69 5.23
N GLY A 156 16.82 5.91 5.52
CA GLY A 156 18.22 6.31 5.40
C GLY A 156 18.84 6.89 6.68
N ARG A 157 18.02 7.17 7.72
CA ARG A 157 18.45 7.68 9.04
C ARG A 157 18.11 6.71 10.15
N ALA A 158 16.92 6.09 10.08
CA ALA A 158 16.43 5.15 11.06
C ALA A 158 15.84 3.91 10.39
N ASP A 159 15.70 2.82 11.14
CA ASP A 159 15.19 1.55 10.68
C ASP A 159 13.91 1.20 11.42
N GLY A 160 12.85 0.87 10.66
CA GLY A 160 11.62 0.31 11.17
C GLY A 160 11.56 -1.20 11.00
N GLU A 161 11.07 -1.90 12.01
CA GLU A 161 10.92 -3.36 11.98
C GLU A 161 9.45 -3.76 11.87
N GLY A 162 9.17 -4.76 11.04
CA GLY A 162 7.85 -5.35 10.88
C GLY A 162 7.91 -6.77 10.36
N SER A 163 6.79 -7.29 9.90
CA SER A 163 6.68 -8.69 9.49
C SER A 163 5.87 -8.87 8.22
N LEU A 164 6.26 -9.89 7.44
CA LEU A 164 5.47 -10.48 6.37
C LEU A 164 5.12 -11.92 6.78
N ASN A 165 3.83 -12.22 6.82
CA ASN A 165 3.38 -13.59 7.06
C ASN A 165 3.29 -14.36 5.74
N VAL A 166 3.93 -15.52 5.68
CA VAL A 166 3.83 -16.46 4.57
C VAL A 166 3.01 -17.66 5.03
N SER A 167 1.82 -17.82 4.45
CA SER A 167 0.94 -18.97 4.72
C SER A 167 1.25 -20.08 3.72
N VAL A 168 2.00 -21.09 4.16
CA VAL A 168 2.35 -22.25 3.32
C VAL A 168 1.24 -23.28 3.40
N LYS A 169 0.62 -23.59 2.27
CA LYS A 169 -0.46 -24.58 2.13
C LYS A 169 0.10 -25.92 1.66
N ALA A 170 -0.58 -27.00 2.01
CA ALA A 170 -0.25 -28.33 1.49
C ALA A 170 -0.26 -28.33 -0.05
N PRO A 171 0.51 -29.22 -0.69
CA PRO A 171 0.48 -29.36 -2.15
C PRO A 171 -0.94 -29.68 -2.62
N GLY A 172 -1.39 -29.00 -3.68
CA GLY A 172 -2.74 -29.15 -4.22
C GLY A 172 -2.99 -28.08 -5.27
N ASN A 173 -4.13 -28.12 -5.91
CA ASN A 173 -4.57 -27.05 -6.77
C ASN A 173 -5.30 -26.01 -5.89
N LEU A 174 -4.58 -24.97 -5.49
CA LEU A 174 -5.15 -23.83 -4.78
C LEU A 174 -5.71 -22.84 -5.79
N ASP A 175 -6.84 -22.25 -5.45
CA ASP A 175 -7.45 -21.21 -6.29
C ASP A 175 -6.59 -19.96 -6.32
N PRO A 176 -6.58 -19.22 -7.46
CA PRO A 176 -5.95 -17.90 -7.53
C PRO A 176 -6.53 -16.94 -6.48
N ILE A 177 -5.69 -16.06 -5.98
CA ILE A 177 -6.07 -14.99 -5.07
C ILE A 177 -6.17 -13.71 -5.87
N THR A 178 -7.37 -13.12 -5.89
CA THR A 178 -7.64 -11.85 -6.57
C THR A 178 -7.74 -10.72 -5.58
N ASN A 179 -7.23 -9.56 -5.94
CA ASN A 179 -7.33 -8.31 -5.18
C ASN A 179 -8.13 -7.30 -5.99
N GLY A 180 -8.80 -6.38 -5.29
CA GLY A 180 -9.59 -5.33 -5.93
C GLY A 180 -8.69 -4.32 -6.64
N ASP A 181 -9.10 -3.94 -7.87
CA ASP A 181 -8.46 -2.89 -8.65
C ASP A 181 -9.31 -1.63 -8.63
N HIS A 182 -8.66 -0.49 -8.71
CA HIS A 182 -9.32 0.80 -8.76
C HIS A 182 -8.77 1.66 -9.90
N LEU A 183 -9.66 2.12 -10.76
CA LEU A 183 -9.33 3.00 -11.88
C LEU A 183 -10.32 4.16 -11.94
N VAL A 184 -9.81 5.38 -11.99
CA VAL A 184 -10.60 6.60 -12.24
C VAL A 184 -10.26 7.13 -13.61
N THR A 185 -11.29 7.39 -14.44
CA THR A 185 -11.13 7.98 -15.78
C THR A 185 -12.24 8.99 -16.05
N PRO A 186 -11.95 10.13 -16.71
CA PRO A 186 -12.97 11.06 -17.14
C PRO A 186 -13.98 10.42 -18.10
N VAL A 187 -15.21 10.91 -18.11
CA VAL A 187 -16.26 10.42 -19.00
C VAL A 187 -15.81 10.53 -20.46
N GLY A 188 -15.93 9.43 -21.21
CA GLY A 188 -15.54 9.37 -22.63
C GLY A 188 -14.06 9.18 -22.91
N VAL A 189 -13.23 9.01 -21.89
CA VAL A 189 -11.79 8.74 -22.00
C VAL A 189 -11.55 7.25 -21.77
N SER A 190 -10.86 6.60 -22.71
CA SER A 190 -10.43 5.22 -22.53
C SER A 190 -9.23 5.17 -21.58
N ALA A 191 -9.23 4.22 -20.66
CA ALA A 191 -8.09 3.95 -19.79
C ALA A 191 -7.75 2.47 -19.82
N GLN A 192 -6.48 2.15 -19.55
CA GLN A 192 -5.99 0.78 -19.48
C GLN A 192 -5.89 0.37 -18.02
N LEU A 193 -6.43 -0.79 -17.69
CA LEU A 193 -6.31 -1.44 -16.39
C LEU A 193 -5.54 -2.75 -16.56
N THR A 194 -4.64 -3.05 -15.63
CA THR A 194 -3.89 -4.31 -15.57
C THR A 194 -4.32 -5.10 -14.32
N PRO A 195 -5.49 -5.75 -14.34
CA PRO A 195 -6.13 -6.30 -13.14
C PRO A 195 -5.35 -7.44 -12.49
N MET A 196 -4.40 -8.06 -13.20
CA MET A 196 -3.60 -9.17 -12.66
C MET A 196 -2.30 -8.72 -11.98
N ASP A 197 -1.98 -7.43 -11.93
CA ASP A 197 -0.70 -6.95 -11.39
C ASP A 197 -0.58 -7.16 -9.87
N ASN A 198 -1.70 -7.17 -9.16
CA ASN A 198 -1.79 -7.39 -7.71
C ASN A 198 -2.35 -8.78 -7.36
N ASP A 199 -2.70 -9.60 -8.34
CA ASP A 199 -3.20 -10.96 -8.16
C ASP A 199 -2.06 -11.98 -8.01
N SER A 200 -2.35 -13.12 -7.42
CA SER A 200 -1.35 -14.18 -7.25
C SER A 200 -1.93 -15.59 -7.40
N ASP A 201 -1.11 -16.50 -7.93
CA ASP A 201 -1.37 -17.93 -7.89
C ASP A 201 -0.52 -18.57 -6.78
N PRO A 202 -1.14 -19.10 -5.70
CA PRO A 202 -0.41 -19.77 -4.63
C PRO A 202 0.41 -20.97 -5.09
N ASN A 203 0.08 -21.55 -6.25
CA ASN A 203 0.82 -22.67 -6.85
C ASN A 203 2.03 -22.20 -7.67
N GLY A 204 2.20 -20.88 -7.86
CA GLY A 204 3.27 -20.29 -8.66
C GLY A 204 3.04 -20.39 -10.17
N GLY A 205 1.80 -20.64 -10.60
CA GLY A 205 1.40 -20.66 -12.01
C GLY A 205 1.23 -19.27 -12.61
N THR A 206 1.01 -19.25 -13.93
CA THR A 206 0.72 -18.01 -14.64
C THR A 206 -0.78 -17.75 -14.65
N LEU A 207 -1.19 -16.60 -14.16
CA LEU A 207 -2.58 -16.15 -14.23
C LEU A 207 -2.99 -15.79 -15.66
N ARG A 208 -4.26 -15.97 -15.95
CA ARG A 208 -4.90 -15.56 -17.20
C ARG A 208 -6.27 -15.01 -16.93
N LEU A 209 -6.56 -13.86 -17.50
CA LEU A 209 -7.90 -13.31 -17.51
C LEU A 209 -8.76 -14.14 -18.48
N THR A 210 -9.84 -14.74 -17.99
CA THR A 210 -10.69 -15.64 -18.78
C THR A 210 -11.96 -14.97 -19.26
N GLN A 211 -12.39 -13.91 -18.59
CA GLN A 211 -13.59 -13.15 -18.96
C GLN A 211 -13.44 -11.70 -18.44
N VAL A 212 -13.90 -10.73 -19.22
CA VAL A 212 -14.02 -9.30 -18.90
C VAL A 212 -15.45 -8.86 -19.15
#